data_b00baa2f77b6c639ac60ff17b26ece6c
#
_entry.id   b00baa2f77b6c639ac60ff17b26ece6c
#
_cell.length_a   1.000
_cell.length_b   1.000
_cell.length_c   1.000
_cell.angle_alpha   90.00
_cell.angle_beta   90.00
_cell.angle_gamma   90.00
#
_symmetry.space_group_name_H-M   'P 1'
#
loop_
_entity.id
_entity.type
_entity.pdbx_description
1 polymer ?
#
loop_
_entity_poly.entity_id
_entity_poly.type
_entity_poly.pdbx_seq_one_letter_code
_entity_poly.pdbx_strand_id
1 'polypeptide(L)'
;MIFASAYYADKRPIYVKAMRSRAIAMDKFGYITQTMARDFKAFNVKRAFAYNSFFDEKVFNFNCDWFKCINPFDTVPISDIRGFVHHFMMDEKFFKWAEKHEAFTESGNYSTTAETITQYIRNNPDFSEDHTALSDALIETEILFHCLEKGADINGDYTARRSIPRKVKKIFTIDTKGGKFTIEGESATYYKTKNIFKIR
;
A
#
# COMPACT_ATOMS: atom_id res chain seq x y z
N MET A 1 -6.62 -20.57 -8.06
CA MET A 1 -7.96 -19.93 -8.16
C MET A 1 -8.02 -18.84 -7.11
N ILE A 2 -8.08 -17.56 -7.51
CA ILE A 2 -7.95 -16.37 -6.63
C ILE A 2 -8.94 -16.42 -5.45
N PHE A 3 -10.16 -16.90 -5.67
CA PHE A 3 -11.19 -16.99 -4.62
C PHE A 3 -11.03 -18.15 -3.63
N ALA A 4 -9.94 -18.91 -3.70
CA ALA A 4 -9.70 -20.01 -2.77
C ALA A 4 -8.95 -19.59 -1.51
N SER A 5 -8.33 -18.39 -1.48
CA SER A 5 -7.69 -17.87 -0.27
C SER A 5 -8.74 -17.31 0.68
N ALA A 6 -8.52 -17.49 1.99
CA ALA A 6 -9.39 -16.92 3.03
C ALA A 6 -9.57 -15.39 2.87
N TYR A 7 -8.52 -14.69 2.48
CA TYR A 7 -8.53 -13.24 2.28
C TYR A 7 -9.53 -12.76 1.21
N TYR A 8 -9.74 -13.55 0.12
CA TYR A 8 -10.69 -13.19 -0.94
C TYR A 8 -12.04 -13.87 -0.81
N ALA A 9 -12.23 -14.77 0.15
CA ALA A 9 -13.47 -15.52 0.31
C ALA A 9 -14.67 -14.60 0.52
N ASP A 10 -14.52 -13.59 1.37
CA ASP A 10 -15.59 -12.64 1.71
C ASP A 10 -15.93 -11.69 0.55
N LYS A 11 -15.02 -11.48 -0.39
CA LYS A 11 -15.21 -10.64 -1.58
C LYS A 11 -15.88 -11.37 -2.74
N ARG A 12 -15.88 -12.70 -2.70
CA ARG A 12 -16.47 -13.54 -3.76
C ARG A 12 -17.92 -13.17 -4.09
N PRO A 13 -18.83 -12.93 -3.13
CA PRO A 13 -20.22 -12.55 -3.43
C PRO A 13 -20.30 -11.23 -4.22
N ILE A 14 -19.44 -10.25 -3.91
CA ILE A 14 -19.38 -8.96 -4.60
C ILE A 14 -19.04 -9.15 -6.07
N TYR A 15 -17.96 -9.88 -6.36
CA TYR A 15 -17.54 -10.15 -7.73
C TYR A 15 -18.54 -11.00 -8.51
N VAL A 16 -19.14 -12.03 -7.88
CA VAL A 16 -20.17 -12.86 -8.51
C VAL A 16 -21.41 -12.02 -8.86
N LYS A 17 -21.83 -11.12 -7.97
CA LYS A 17 -22.95 -10.21 -8.24
C LYS A 17 -22.64 -9.27 -9.40
N ALA A 18 -21.45 -8.67 -9.42
CA ALA A 18 -20.99 -7.77 -10.48
C ALA A 18 -20.89 -8.47 -11.85
N MET A 19 -20.39 -9.71 -11.88
CA MET A 19 -20.38 -10.53 -13.11
C MET A 19 -21.79 -10.86 -13.60
N ARG A 20 -22.69 -11.25 -12.70
CA ARG A 20 -24.10 -11.56 -13.07
C ARG A 20 -24.84 -10.35 -13.60
N SER A 21 -24.59 -9.17 -13.06
CA SER A 21 -25.16 -7.89 -13.54
C SER A 21 -24.44 -7.34 -14.78
N ARG A 22 -23.39 -8.00 -15.26
CA ARG A 22 -22.52 -7.54 -16.35
C ARG A 22 -21.81 -6.20 -16.06
N ALA A 23 -21.71 -5.81 -14.79
CA ALA A 23 -20.92 -4.63 -14.38
C ALA A 23 -19.42 -4.86 -14.56
N ILE A 24 -18.97 -6.11 -14.45
CA ILE A 24 -17.60 -6.53 -14.78
C ILE A 24 -17.64 -7.73 -15.74
N ALA A 25 -16.60 -7.83 -16.57
CA ALA A 25 -16.36 -8.97 -17.43
C ALA A 25 -15.21 -9.82 -16.87
N MET A 26 -15.21 -11.11 -17.20
CA MET A 26 -14.10 -12.02 -16.92
C MET A 26 -13.55 -12.51 -18.26
N ASP A 27 -12.24 -12.41 -18.42
CA ASP A 27 -11.57 -12.83 -19.64
C ASP A 27 -10.22 -13.49 -19.33
N LYS A 28 -9.57 -14.03 -20.37
CA LYS A 28 -8.23 -14.57 -20.27
C LYS A 28 -7.22 -13.46 -19.99
N PHE A 29 -6.27 -13.70 -19.10
CA PHE A 29 -5.28 -12.70 -18.70
C PHE A 29 -4.55 -12.08 -19.91
N GLY A 30 -4.13 -12.89 -20.89
CA GLY A 30 -3.49 -12.38 -22.11
C GLY A 30 -4.37 -11.45 -22.96
N TYR A 31 -5.70 -11.64 -22.96
CA TYR A 31 -6.62 -10.71 -23.62
C TYR A 31 -6.72 -9.39 -22.86
N ILE A 32 -6.76 -9.48 -21.53
CA ILE A 32 -6.78 -8.28 -20.66
C ILE A 32 -5.52 -7.44 -20.89
N THR A 33 -4.33 -8.07 -20.90
CA THR A 33 -3.06 -7.34 -21.09
C THR A 33 -2.96 -6.71 -22.49
N GLN A 34 -3.46 -7.38 -23.53
CA GLN A 34 -3.54 -6.82 -24.88
C GLN A 34 -4.49 -5.62 -24.95
N THR A 35 -5.63 -5.70 -24.25
CA THR A 35 -6.59 -4.60 -24.17
C THR A 35 -5.98 -3.40 -23.47
N MET A 36 -5.32 -3.62 -22.32
CA MET A 36 -4.60 -2.56 -21.60
C MET A 36 -3.53 -1.90 -22.48
N ALA A 37 -2.71 -2.68 -23.19
CA ALA A 37 -1.67 -2.13 -24.07
C ALA A 37 -2.26 -1.29 -25.20
N ARG A 38 -3.38 -1.73 -25.78
CA ARG A 38 -4.13 -0.98 -26.79
C ARG A 38 -4.67 0.33 -26.22
N ASP A 39 -5.24 0.29 -25.03
CA ASP A 39 -5.83 1.45 -24.38
C ASP A 39 -4.72 2.45 -23.96
N PHE A 40 -3.59 1.97 -23.44
CA PHE A 40 -2.42 2.83 -23.18
C PHE A 40 -1.96 3.57 -24.41
N LYS A 41 -1.93 2.90 -25.58
CA LYS A 41 -1.58 3.53 -26.84
C LYS A 41 -2.67 4.52 -27.31
N ALA A 42 -3.94 4.11 -27.25
CA ALA A 42 -5.07 4.93 -27.73
C ALA A 42 -5.22 6.23 -26.92
N PHE A 43 -5.03 6.16 -25.61
CA PHE A 43 -5.10 7.32 -24.71
C PHE A 43 -3.76 8.01 -24.49
N ASN A 44 -2.70 7.59 -25.19
CA ASN A 44 -1.35 8.14 -25.06
C ASN A 44 -0.85 8.17 -23.61
N VAL A 45 -1.13 7.10 -22.84
CA VAL A 45 -0.72 6.98 -21.45
C VAL A 45 0.80 6.99 -21.37
N LYS A 46 1.35 7.88 -20.57
CA LYS A 46 2.81 8.03 -20.39
C LYS A 46 3.32 7.41 -19.10
N ARG A 47 2.46 7.25 -18.11
CA ARG A 47 2.80 6.73 -16.78
C ARG A 47 1.56 6.15 -16.12
N ALA A 48 1.74 5.07 -15.39
CA ALA A 48 0.76 4.53 -14.46
C ALA A 48 1.19 4.85 -13.01
N PHE A 49 0.26 4.79 -12.10
CA PHE A 49 0.51 5.01 -10.68
C PHE A 49 -0.14 3.90 -9.87
N ALA A 50 0.54 3.45 -8.81
CA ALA A 50 -0.01 2.50 -7.85
C ALA A 50 0.59 2.77 -6.46
N TYR A 51 -0.17 2.48 -5.41
CA TYR A 51 0.31 2.59 -4.04
C TYR A 51 1.13 1.36 -3.67
N ASN A 52 2.43 1.55 -3.36
CA ASN A 52 3.39 0.47 -3.18
C ASN A 52 3.60 -0.36 -4.47
N SER A 53 3.80 0.34 -5.59
CA SER A 53 3.86 -0.19 -6.97
C SER A 53 4.77 -1.41 -7.16
N PHE A 54 5.80 -1.57 -6.33
CA PHE A 54 6.71 -2.72 -6.40
C PHE A 54 5.97 -4.06 -6.29
N PHE A 55 4.92 -4.13 -5.48
CA PHE A 55 4.10 -5.34 -5.36
C PHE A 55 3.34 -5.61 -6.66
N ASP A 56 2.69 -4.59 -7.20
CA ASP A 56 1.88 -4.69 -8.42
C ASP A 56 2.74 -5.06 -9.63
N GLU A 57 3.88 -4.40 -9.80
CA GLU A 57 4.86 -4.72 -10.85
C GLU A 57 5.31 -6.18 -10.77
N LYS A 58 5.68 -6.64 -9.57
CA LYS A 58 6.16 -8.02 -9.38
C LYS A 58 5.08 -9.04 -9.71
N VAL A 59 3.84 -8.82 -9.26
CA VAL A 59 2.72 -9.72 -9.52
C VAL A 59 2.37 -9.72 -11.00
N PHE A 60 2.36 -8.54 -11.63
CA PHE A 60 2.01 -8.40 -13.04
C PHE A 60 3.06 -9.06 -13.93
N ASN A 61 4.35 -8.80 -13.70
CA ASN A 61 5.47 -9.42 -14.42
C ASN A 61 5.40 -10.95 -14.30
N PHE A 62 5.24 -11.48 -13.08
CA PHE A 62 5.13 -12.91 -12.85
C PHE A 62 3.97 -13.52 -13.67
N ASN A 63 2.81 -12.90 -13.70
CA ASN A 63 1.67 -13.41 -14.45
C ASN A 63 1.88 -13.31 -15.98
N CYS A 64 2.48 -12.23 -16.48
CA CYS A 64 2.83 -12.10 -17.88
C CYS A 64 3.80 -13.19 -18.33
N ASP A 65 4.82 -13.46 -17.52
CA ASP A 65 5.77 -14.55 -17.78
C ASP A 65 5.12 -15.93 -17.74
N TRP A 66 4.25 -16.16 -16.76
CA TRP A 66 3.55 -17.42 -16.59
C TRP A 66 2.60 -17.73 -17.77
N PHE A 67 1.81 -16.74 -18.18
CA PHE A 67 0.84 -16.88 -19.25
C PHE A 67 1.41 -16.62 -20.65
N LYS A 68 2.71 -16.28 -20.75
CA LYS A 68 3.40 -15.96 -22.01
C LYS A 68 2.66 -14.88 -22.82
N CYS A 69 2.29 -13.81 -22.16
CA CYS A 69 1.59 -12.69 -22.76
C CYS A 69 2.40 -11.39 -22.64
N ILE A 70 1.99 -10.38 -23.41
CA ILE A 70 2.64 -9.06 -23.35
C ILE A 70 2.44 -8.41 -21.99
N ASN A 71 3.45 -7.67 -21.54
CA ASN A 71 3.33 -6.80 -20.38
C ASN A 71 3.13 -5.35 -20.86
N PRO A 72 1.96 -4.73 -20.67
CA PRO A 72 1.72 -3.36 -21.09
C PRO A 72 2.61 -2.34 -20.35
N PHE A 73 3.14 -2.69 -19.17
CA PHE A 73 4.02 -1.84 -18.39
C PHE A 73 5.48 -1.84 -18.85
N ASP A 74 5.86 -2.68 -19.81
CA ASP A 74 7.18 -2.58 -20.46
C ASP A 74 7.37 -1.24 -21.20
N THR A 75 6.26 -0.60 -21.59
CA THR A 75 6.27 0.68 -22.32
C THR A 75 5.71 1.85 -21.51
N VAL A 76 5.02 1.58 -20.41
CA VAL A 76 4.41 2.58 -19.53
C VAL A 76 4.89 2.33 -18.10
N PRO A 77 5.87 3.11 -17.61
CA PRO A 77 6.41 2.91 -16.26
C PRO A 77 5.34 3.15 -15.19
N ILE A 78 5.44 2.39 -14.10
CA ILE A 78 4.60 2.58 -12.91
C ILE A 78 5.38 3.42 -11.89
N SER A 79 4.74 4.43 -11.31
CA SER A 79 5.28 5.25 -10.22
C SER A 79 4.58 4.94 -8.90
N ASP A 80 5.37 4.94 -7.82
CA ASP A 80 4.86 4.62 -6.49
C ASP A 80 4.24 5.86 -5.81
N ILE A 81 2.91 5.87 -5.67
CA ILE A 81 2.17 6.93 -4.96
C ILE A 81 2.65 7.09 -3.52
N ARG A 82 3.10 6.02 -2.88
CA ARG A 82 3.64 6.08 -1.52
C ARG A 82 4.88 6.97 -1.42
N GLY A 83 5.66 7.08 -2.49
CA GLY A 83 6.76 8.05 -2.56
C GLY A 83 6.27 9.48 -2.48
N PHE A 84 5.21 9.84 -3.22
CA PHE A 84 4.56 11.15 -3.15
C PHE A 84 4.06 11.44 -1.73
N VAL A 85 3.37 10.50 -1.10
CA VAL A 85 2.90 10.63 0.28
C VAL A 85 4.04 10.95 1.24
N HIS A 86 5.15 10.23 1.14
CA HIS A 86 6.31 10.47 2.00
C HIS A 86 6.93 11.86 1.83
N HIS A 87 6.84 12.46 0.65
CA HIS A 87 7.41 13.78 0.38
C HIS A 87 6.46 14.93 0.71
N PHE A 88 5.16 14.76 0.52
CA PHE A 88 4.20 15.86 0.55
C PHE A 88 3.18 15.79 1.70
N MET A 89 3.02 14.62 2.34
CA MET A 89 2.02 14.45 3.39
C MET A 89 2.59 14.15 4.77
N MET A 90 3.85 13.67 4.87
CA MET A 90 4.48 13.35 6.16
C MET A 90 4.97 14.64 6.84
N ASP A 91 4.04 15.48 7.25
CA ASP A 91 4.28 16.76 7.95
C ASP A 91 3.78 16.72 9.41
N GLU A 92 3.97 17.81 10.12
CA GLU A 92 3.55 17.92 11.52
C GLU A 92 2.03 17.76 11.71
N LYS A 93 1.23 18.14 10.71
CA LYS A 93 -0.24 18.00 10.77
C LYS A 93 -0.63 16.53 10.72
N PHE A 94 -0.02 15.78 9.79
CA PHE A 94 -0.23 14.34 9.72
C PHE A 94 0.20 13.64 11.00
N PHE A 95 1.38 13.94 11.54
CA PHE A 95 1.86 13.29 12.76
C PHE A 95 0.95 13.56 13.96
N LYS A 96 0.47 14.80 14.15
CA LYS A 96 -0.49 15.13 15.21
C LYS A 96 -1.83 14.39 15.04
N TRP A 97 -2.30 14.28 13.79
CA TRP A 97 -3.51 13.53 13.49
C TRP A 97 -3.31 12.03 13.78
N ALA A 98 -2.21 11.45 13.34
CA ALA A 98 -1.89 10.04 13.55
C ALA A 98 -1.70 9.70 15.04
N GLU A 99 -1.09 10.58 15.83
CA GLU A 99 -0.98 10.44 17.30
C GLU A 99 -2.37 10.47 17.95
N LYS A 100 -3.22 11.40 17.55
CA LYS A 100 -4.58 11.53 18.09
C LYS A 100 -5.46 10.30 17.80
N HIS A 101 -5.28 9.67 16.64
CA HIS A 101 -6.10 8.55 16.18
C HIS A 101 -5.39 7.19 16.27
N GLU A 102 -4.25 7.15 16.98
CA GLU A 102 -3.46 5.91 17.18
C GLU A 102 -3.09 5.19 15.89
N ALA A 103 -2.88 5.95 14.79
CA ALA A 103 -2.58 5.42 13.46
C ALA A 103 -1.13 4.91 13.35
N PHE A 104 -0.84 3.81 14.03
CA PHE A 104 0.48 3.19 14.08
C PHE A 104 0.46 1.75 13.58
N THR A 105 1.60 1.31 13.05
CA THR A 105 1.84 -0.10 12.76
C THR A 105 2.09 -0.88 14.05
N GLU A 106 2.00 -2.21 14.01
CA GLU A 106 2.35 -3.08 15.15
C GLU A 106 3.77 -2.83 15.69
N SER A 107 4.69 -2.38 14.84
CA SER A 107 6.07 -2.03 15.23
C SER A 107 6.22 -0.60 15.76
N GLY A 108 5.11 0.13 15.98
CA GLY A 108 5.10 1.49 16.53
C GLY A 108 5.57 2.59 15.58
N ASN A 109 5.63 2.33 14.27
CA ASN A 109 5.87 3.38 13.29
C ASN A 109 4.53 4.01 12.88
N TYR A 110 4.55 5.27 12.42
CA TYR A 110 3.35 5.84 11.79
C TYR A 110 2.88 4.98 10.63
N SER A 111 1.59 4.67 10.62
CA SER A 111 0.99 3.94 9.51
C SER A 111 0.94 4.85 8.28
N THR A 112 1.37 4.32 7.14
CA THR A 112 1.30 5.00 5.84
C THR A 112 0.66 4.06 4.81
N THR A 113 -0.36 3.29 5.22
CA THR A 113 -1.20 2.53 4.28
C THR A 113 -2.09 3.48 3.50
N ALA A 114 -2.60 3.07 2.34
CA ALA A 114 -3.55 3.86 1.57
C ALA A 114 -4.79 4.21 2.42
N GLU A 115 -5.31 3.24 3.18
CA GLU A 115 -6.42 3.44 4.11
C GLU A 115 -6.12 4.55 5.13
N THR A 116 -4.98 4.47 5.84
CA THR A 116 -4.60 5.48 6.84
C THR A 116 -4.47 6.89 6.22
N ILE A 117 -3.87 6.97 5.04
CA ILE A 117 -3.71 8.25 4.35
C ILE A 117 -5.08 8.81 3.91
N THR A 118 -5.98 7.96 3.45
CA THR A 118 -7.34 8.35 3.08
C THR A 118 -8.14 8.80 4.31
N GLN A 119 -8.01 8.07 5.43
CA GLN A 119 -8.60 8.49 6.72
C GLN A 119 -8.15 9.91 7.10
N TYR A 120 -6.86 10.20 6.93
CA TYR A 120 -6.30 11.53 7.20
C TYR A 120 -6.85 12.60 6.24
N ILE A 121 -6.83 12.34 4.93
CA ILE A 121 -7.31 13.28 3.90
C ILE A 121 -8.77 13.64 4.15
N ARG A 122 -9.62 12.64 4.43
CA ARG A 122 -11.05 12.80 4.66
C ARG A 122 -11.39 13.24 6.08
N ASN A 123 -10.39 13.32 6.96
CA ASN A 123 -10.58 13.52 8.41
C ASN A 123 -11.63 12.56 8.99
N ASN A 124 -11.62 11.31 8.52
CA ASN A 124 -12.54 10.26 8.91
C ASN A 124 -11.77 9.02 9.36
N PRO A 125 -11.45 8.87 10.66
CA PRO A 125 -10.68 7.75 11.19
C PRO A 125 -11.42 6.40 11.10
N ASP A 126 -12.75 6.43 10.94
CA ASP A 126 -13.58 5.21 10.83
C ASP A 126 -13.72 4.71 9.39
N PHE A 127 -13.11 5.41 8.42
CA PHE A 127 -13.09 4.96 7.03
C PHE A 127 -12.35 3.62 6.91
N SER A 128 -12.94 2.68 6.20
CA SER A 128 -12.33 1.38 5.88
C SER A 128 -12.46 1.09 4.40
N GLU A 129 -11.39 0.57 3.82
CA GLU A 129 -11.36 0.12 2.42
C GLU A 129 -12.17 -1.17 2.25
N ASP A 130 -12.93 -1.28 1.16
CA ASP A 130 -13.59 -2.54 0.79
C ASP A 130 -12.64 -3.50 0.06
N HIS A 131 -11.43 -3.01 -0.28
CA HIS A 131 -10.39 -3.75 -0.99
C HIS A 131 -10.87 -4.38 -2.29
N THR A 132 -11.72 -3.72 -3.02
CA THR A 132 -11.98 -4.05 -4.42
C THR A 132 -11.06 -3.26 -5.33
N ALA A 133 -10.61 -3.84 -6.44
CA ALA A 133 -9.63 -3.20 -7.31
C ALA A 133 -10.05 -1.80 -7.80
N LEU A 134 -11.36 -1.59 -8.06
CA LEU A 134 -11.85 -0.27 -8.47
C LEU A 134 -11.84 0.73 -7.31
N SER A 135 -12.26 0.30 -6.12
CA SER A 135 -12.24 1.15 -4.94
C SER A 135 -10.81 1.55 -4.58
N ASP A 136 -9.90 0.58 -4.57
CA ASP A 136 -8.48 0.83 -4.30
C ASP A 136 -7.90 1.84 -5.31
N ALA A 137 -8.19 1.69 -6.62
CA ALA A 137 -7.75 2.63 -7.64
C ALA A 137 -8.32 4.06 -7.46
N LEU A 138 -9.57 4.19 -7.01
CA LEU A 138 -10.19 5.49 -6.72
C LEU A 138 -9.54 6.17 -5.50
N ILE A 139 -9.30 5.40 -4.44
CA ILE A 139 -8.62 5.87 -3.23
C ILE A 139 -7.18 6.32 -3.55
N GLU A 140 -6.43 5.52 -4.29
CA GLU A 140 -5.08 5.84 -4.71
C GLU A 140 -5.03 7.09 -5.60
N THR A 141 -6.03 7.26 -6.46
CA THR A 141 -6.19 8.47 -7.28
C THR A 141 -6.42 9.69 -6.40
N GLU A 142 -7.31 9.61 -5.40
CA GLU A 142 -7.56 10.71 -4.45
C GLU A 142 -6.28 11.11 -3.69
N ILE A 143 -5.51 10.12 -3.22
CA ILE A 143 -4.23 10.36 -2.55
C ILE A 143 -3.25 11.08 -3.47
N LEU A 144 -3.11 10.62 -4.72
CA LEU A 144 -2.23 11.25 -5.70
C LEU A 144 -2.63 12.71 -5.97
N PHE A 145 -3.92 12.98 -6.22
CA PHE A 145 -4.41 14.33 -6.43
C PHE A 145 -4.14 15.24 -5.24
N HIS A 146 -4.33 14.73 -4.02
CA HIS A 146 -4.02 15.51 -2.81
C HIS A 146 -2.53 15.85 -2.72
N CYS A 147 -1.62 14.95 -3.12
CA CYS A 147 -0.19 15.26 -3.21
C CYS A 147 0.10 16.33 -4.29
N LEU A 148 -0.58 16.28 -5.44
CA LEU A 148 -0.43 17.28 -6.50
C LEU A 148 -0.92 18.67 -6.04
N GLU A 149 -2.02 18.75 -5.32
CA GLU A 149 -2.52 19.99 -4.70
C GLU A 149 -1.52 20.57 -3.69
N LYS A 150 -0.73 19.73 -3.04
CA LYS A 150 0.36 20.14 -2.15
C LYS A 150 1.67 20.48 -2.88
N GLY A 151 1.64 20.55 -4.21
CA GLY A 151 2.76 20.98 -5.04
C GLY A 151 3.67 19.85 -5.53
N ALA A 152 3.23 18.61 -5.51
CA ALA A 152 3.96 17.53 -6.15
C ALA A 152 3.95 17.71 -7.67
N ASP A 153 5.09 17.44 -8.31
CA ASP A 153 5.16 17.32 -9.77
C ASP A 153 4.81 15.88 -10.16
N ILE A 154 3.81 15.69 -11.00
CA ILE A 154 3.39 14.36 -11.48
C ILE A 154 4.51 13.62 -12.23
N ASN A 155 5.48 14.36 -12.79
CA ASN A 155 6.66 13.80 -13.46
C ASN A 155 7.87 13.65 -12.52
N GLY A 156 7.74 14.06 -11.27
CA GLY A 156 8.81 14.00 -10.27
C GLY A 156 9.19 12.55 -9.94
N ASP A 157 10.45 12.35 -9.56
CA ASP A 157 10.94 11.09 -9.01
C ASP A 157 10.93 11.16 -7.47
N TYR A 158 10.01 10.43 -6.86
CA TYR A 158 9.82 10.36 -5.41
C TYR A 158 10.08 8.96 -4.86
N THR A 159 10.94 8.19 -5.51
CA THR A 159 11.29 6.82 -5.09
C THR A 159 12.07 6.78 -3.78
N ALA A 160 12.83 7.83 -3.47
CA ALA A 160 13.56 7.94 -2.21
C ALA A 160 12.62 8.24 -1.05
N ARG A 161 12.45 7.29 -0.15
CA ARG A 161 11.63 7.48 1.07
C ARG A 161 12.33 8.46 2.02
N ARG A 162 11.62 9.53 2.41
CA ARG A 162 12.08 10.40 3.50
C ARG A 162 12.14 9.61 4.80
N SER A 163 13.15 9.88 5.61
CA SER A 163 13.19 9.36 6.98
C SER A 163 12.01 9.97 7.76
N ILE A 164 11.11 9.12 8.25
CA ILE A 164 10.00 9.55 9.08
C ILE A 164 10.48 9.56 10.53
N PRO A 165 10.29 10.65 11.28
CA PRO A 165 10.65 10.69 12.70
C PRO A 165 9.90 9.58 13.47
N ARG A 166 10.61 8.82 14.27
CA ARG A 166 9.99 7.87 15.20
C ARG A 166 9.71 8.64 16.51
N LYS A 167 8.45 8.95 16.77
CA LYS A 167 8.04 9.54 18.05
C LYS A 167 7.62 8.50 19.07
N VAL A 168 7.19 7.32 18.60
CA VAL A 168 6.73 6.26 19.48
C VAL A 168 7.89 5.33 19.81
N LYS A 169 8.19 5.16 21.07
CA LYS A 169 9.12 4.15 21.56
C LYS A 169 8.50 2.77 21.33
N LYS A 170 9.28 1.85 20.79
CA LYS A 170 8.83 0.46 20.64
C LYS A 170 8.66 -0.19 21.99
N ILE A 171 7.55 -0.89 22.15
CA ILE A 171 7.30 -1.73 23.32
C ILE A 171 7.72 -3.16 22.94
N PHE A 172 8.71 -3.69 23.63
CA PHE A 172 9.19 -5.05 23.45
C PHE A 172 8.62 -5.93 24.57
N THR A 173 7.87 -6.95 24.19
CA THR A 173 7.45 -7.98 25.15
C THR A 173 8.43 -9.14 25.09
N ILE A 174 9.08 -9.41 26.23
CA ILE A 174 10.05 -10.48 26.38
C ILE A 174 9.39 -11.60 27.18
N ASP A 175 9.27 -12.76 26.55
CA ASP A 175 8.75 -13.96 27.22
C ASP A 175 9.92 -14.75 27.82
N THR A 176 9.91 -14.97 29.11
CA THR A 176 10.93 -15.72 29.85
C THR A 176 10.29 -16.81 30.69
N LYS A 177 11.10 -17.76 31.19
CA LYS A 177 10.62 -18.79 32.13
C LYS A 177 10.04 -18.21 33.43
N GLY A 178 10.34 -16.95 33.75
CA GLY A 178 9.85 -16.26 34.94
C GLY A 178 8.68 -15.30 34.69
N GLY A 179 8.19 -15.19 33.44
CA GLY A 179 7.08 -14.31 33.09
C GLY A 179 7.35 -13.43 31.89
N LYS A 180 6.37 -12.57 31.56
CA LYS A 180 6.46 -11.59 30.48
C LYS A 180 6.89 -10.23 31.04
N PHE A 181 7.90 -9.65 30.42
CA PHE A 181 8.35 -8.29 30.72
C PHE A 181 8.10 -7.40 29.52
N THR A 182 7.62 -6.19 29.77
CA THR A 182 7.43 -5.17 28.76
C THR A 182 8.45 -4.07 28.96
N ILE A 183 9.19 -3.74 27.91
CA ILE A 183 10.27 -2.74 27.95
C ILE A 183 10.09 -1.77 26.78
N GLU A 184 10.21 -0.48 27.06
CA GLU A 184 10.23 0.58 26.05
C GLU A 184 11.64 0.85 25.54
N GLY A 185 11.80 1.01 24.23
CA GLY A 185 13.09 1.37 23.64
C GLY A 185 13.02 1.58 22.13
N GLU A 186 14.07 2.16 21.56
CA GLU A 186 14.14 2.38 20.10
C GLU A 186 14.43 1.08 19.33
N SER A 187 15.26 0.22 19.91
CA SER A 187 15.59 -1.09 19.35
C SER A 187 15.97 -2.07 20.46
N ALA A 188 15.78 -3.36 20.20
CA ALA A 188 16.25 -4.42 21.09
C ALA A 188 17.08 -5.45 20.31
N THR A 189 18.19 -5.87 20.90
CA THR A 189 19.04 -6.95 20.37
C THR A 189 19.16 -8.03 21.43
N TYR A 190 18.80 -9.26 21.05
CA TYR A 190 18.93 -10.42 21.93
C TYR A 190 20.23 -11.19 21.65
N TYR A 191 21.04 -11.35 22.68
CA TYR A 191 22.27 -12.13 22.62
C TYR A 191 22.01 -13.52 23.19
N LYS A 192 21.71 -14.46 22.30
CA LYS A 192 21.35 -15.85 22.64
C LYS A 192 22.39 -16.56 23.55
N THR A 193 23.67 -16.25 23.34
CA THR A 193 24.78 -16.86 24.11
C THR A 193 24.88 -16.39 25.54
N LYS A 194 24.31 -15.21 25.88
CA LYS A 194 24.41 -14.61 27.23
C LYS A 194 23.06 -14.34 27.88
N ASN A 195 21.95 -14.67 27.21
CA ASN A 195 20.59 -14.31 27.66
C ASN A 195 20.42 -12.83 28.05
N ILE A 196 21.14 -11.95 27.33
CA ILE A 196 21.16 -10.51 27.61
C ILE A 196 20.44 -9.78 26.50
N PHE A 197 19.57 -8.86 26.86
CA PHE A 197 18.94 -7.91 25.96
C PHE A 197 19.65 -6.57 26.04
N LYS A 198 19.98 -5.97 24.90
CA LYS A 198 20.46 -4.61 24.80
C LYS A 198 19.38 -3.76 24.15
N ILE A 199 18.90 -2.75 24.85
CA ILE A 199 17.87 -1.82 24.41
C ILE A 199 18.54 -0.47 24.16
N ARG A 200 18.19 0.19 23.07
CA ARG A 200 18.60 1.55 22.71
C ARG A 200 17.39 2.45 22.57
#